data_1ddefa1b2109b318a19aa484cdc05818
#
_entry.id   1ddefa1b2109b318a19aa484cdc05818
#
_cell.length_a   1.000
_cell.length_b   1.000
_cell.length_c   1.000
_cell.angle_alpha   90.00
_cell.angle_beta   90.00
_cell.angle_gamma   90.00
#
_symmetry.space_group_name_H-M   'P 1'
#
loop_
_entity.id
_entity.type
_entity.pdbx_description
1 polymer ?
#
loop_
_entity_poly.entity_id
_entity_poly.type
_entity_poly.pdbx_seq_one_letter_code
_entity_poly.pdbx_strand_id
1 'polypeptide(L)'
;MEFLSRDQIISELQRNFQTYIDKYGIDNIGIFEEEGQYDRYYIGYTATKDGKTYHIHTPFVKNNLGDLAPIKNQWTVESDEPQKEDLSGYGSLDNAFREI
;
A
#
# COMPACT_ATOMS: atom_id res chain seq x y z
N MET A 1 -18.28 -1.92 -9.61
CA MET A 1 -17.06 -1.29 -9.10
C MET A 1 -17.46 -0.08 -8.29
N GLU A 2 -17.03 -0.02 -7.04
CA GLU A 2 -17.38 1.07 -6.15
C GLU A 2 -16.22 2.07 -6.06
N PHE A 3 -16.52 3.34 -6.33
CA PHE A 3 -15.53 4.41 -6.21
C PHE A 3 -15.66 5.11 -4.87
N LEU A 4 -14.53 5.30 -4.21
CA LEU A 4 -14.42 6.02 -2.93
C LEU A 4 -13.49 7.21 -3.09
N SER A 5 -13.67 8.23 -2.26
CA SER A 5 -12.75 9.35 -2.26
C SER A 5 -11.39 8.91 -1.74
N ARG A 6 -10.34 9.60 -2.20
CA ARG A 6 -8.98 9.37 -1.71
C ARG A 6 -8.92 9.47 -0.18
N ASP A 7 -9.59 10.47 0.39
CA ASP A 7 -9.58 10.69 1.84
C ASP A 7 -10.21 9.53 2.60
N GLN A 8 -11.27 8.94 2.07
CA GLN A 8 -11.90 7.77 2.69
C GLN A 8 -10.97 6.58 2.71
N ILE A 9 -10.27 6.34 1.60
CA ILE A 9 -9.33 5.21 1.49
C ILE A 9 -8.16 5.41 2.46
N ILE A 10 -7.59 6.61 2.50
CA ILE A 10 -6.48 6.92 3.39
C ILE A 10 -6.89 6.80 4.85
N SER A 11 -8.08 7.28 5.22
CA SER A 11 -8.58 7.15 6.59
C SER A 11 -8.69 5.70 7.02
N GLU A 12 -9.16 4.82 6.13
CA GLU A 12 -9.24 3.39 6.42
C GLU A 12 -7.86 2.78 6.65
N LEU A 13 -6.88 3.15 5.82
CA LEU A 13 -5.52 2.66 5.98
C LEU A 13 -4.90 3.13 7.29
N GLN A 14 -5.12 4.39 7.65
CA GLN A 14 -4.56 4.97 8.88
C GLN A 14 -5.10 4.31 10.15
N ARG A 15 -6.32 3.83 10.14
CA ARG A 15 -6.92 3.15 11.29
C ARG A 15 -6.13 1.92 11.72
N ASN A 16 -5.41 1.31 10.80
CA ASN A 16 -4.71 0.06 11.04
C ASN A 16 -3.24 0.23 11.37
N PHE A 17 -2.73 1.47 11.44
CA PHE A 17 -1.32 1.74 11.70
C PHE A 17 -0.82 1.03 12.97
N GLN A 18 -1.49 1.27 14.08
CA GLN A 18 -1.05 0.70 15.35
C GLN A 18 -1.14 -0.83 15.37
N THR A 19 -2.16 -1.37 14.74
CA THR A 19 -2.32 -2.82 14.62
C THR A 19 -1.12 -3.45 13.90
N TYR A 20 -0.69 -2.85 12.80
CA TYR A 20 0.43 -3.38 12.03
C TYR A 20 1.78 -3.15 12.72
N ILE A 21 1.94 -2.01 13.39
CA ILE A 21 3.13 -1.76 14.20
C ILE A 21 3.29 -2.87 15.25
N ASP A 22 2.22 -3.17 15.97
CA ASP A 22 2.25 -4.15 17.05
C ASP A 22 2.39 -5.58 16.53
N LYS A 23 1.67 -5.89 15.46
CA LYS A 23 1.60 -7.26 14.94
C LYS A 23 2.87 -7.69 14.22
N TYR A 24 3.52 -6.78 13.50
CA TYR A 24 4.65 -7.10 12.65
C TYR A 24 5.97 -6.48 13.11
N GLY A 25 5.97 -5.79 14.24
CA GLY A 25 7.18 -5.17 14.76
C GLY A 25 7.72 -4.06 13.87
N ILE A 26 6.83 -3.24 13.31
CA ILE A 26 7.20 -2.15 12.41
C ILE A 26 7.63 -0.94 13.23
N ASP A 27 8.76 -0.34 12.88
CA ASP A 27 9.33 0.78 13.61
C ASP A 27 8.64 2.09 13.26
N ASN A 28 8.25 2.25 11.98
CA ASN A 28 7.60 3.46 11.51
C ASN A 28 6.68 3.10 10.34
N ILE A 29 5.52 3.75 10.24
CA ILE A 29 4.55 3.48 9.20
C ILE A 29 3.89 4.78 8.75
N GLY A 30 3.64 4.90 7.45
CA GLY A 30 2.95 6.04 6.86
C GLY A 30 2.17 5.61 5.63
N ILE A 31 1.55 6.58 4.96
CA ILE A 31 0.79 6.33 3.74
C ILE A 31 1.72 6.46 2.54
N PHE A 32 1.60 5.53 1.61
CA PHE A 32 2.25 5.59 0.31
C PHE A 32 1.22 5.92 -0.76
N GLU A 33 1.55 6.87 -1.63
CA GLU A 33 0.73 7.24 -2.78
C GLU A 33 1.63 7.55 -3.96
N GLU A 34 1.24 7.08 -5.15
CA GLU A 34 1.96 7.36 -6.37
C GLU A 34 1.00 7.34 -7.57
N GLU A 35 1.05 8.37 -8.41
CA GLU A 35 0.32 8.37 -9.66
C GLU A 35 1.04 7.49 -10.68
N GLY A 36 0.27 6.59 -11.31
CA GLY A 36 0.77 5.78 -12.40
C GLY A 36 0.43 6.40 -13.75
N GLN A 37 0.56 5.60 -14.81
CA GLN A 37 0.21 6.02 -16.15
C GLN A 37 -1.31 5.98 -16.35
N TYR A 38 -1.82 6.92 -17.15
CA TYR A 38 -3.25 7.03 -17.48
C TYR A 38 -4.08 7.27 -16.22
N ASP A 39 -5.04 6.41 -15.94
CA ASP A 39 -5.95 6.51 -14.80
C ASP A 39 -5.52 5.67 -13.60
N ARG A 40 -4.30 5.15 -13.61
CA ARG A 40 -3.78 4.31 -12.52
C ARG A 40 -3.30 5.15 -11.34
N TYR A 41 -3.55 4.64 -10.15
CA TYR A 41 -3.10 5.26 -8.91
C TYR A 41 -2.76 4.17 -7.90
N TYR A 42 -1.64 4.32 -7.23
CA TYR A 42 -1.16 3.32 -6.26
C TYR A 42 -1.25 3.89 -4.86
N ILE A 43 -1.87 3.14 -3.96
CA ILE A 43 -1.99 3.54 -2.56
C ILE A 43 -1.63 2.35 -1.68
N GLY A 44 -1.03 2.65 -0.55
CA GLY A 44 -0.72 1.65 0.46
C GLY A 44 0.06 2.26 1.61
N TYR A 45 1.03 1.49 2.09
CA TYR A 45 1.82 1.86 3.26
C TYR A 45 3.29 1.99 2.91
N THR A 46 3.95 2.95 3.58
CA THR A 46 5.40 2.98 3.69
C THR A 46 5.74 2.48 5.09
N ALA A 47 6.54 1.44 5.20
CA ALA A 47 6.87 0.83 6.48
C ALA A 47 8.39 0.70 6.62
N THR A 48 8.90 1.07 7.79
CA THR A 48 10.31 0.91 8.13
C THR A 48 10.43 -0.17 9.20
N LYS A 49 11.30 -1.14 8.96
CA LYS A 49 11.55 -2.25 9.88
C LYS A 49 13.02 -2.65 9.81
N ASP A 50 13.67 -2.71 10.97
CA ASP A 50 15.09 -3.12 11.09
C ASP A 50 16.00 -2.30 10.17
N GLY A 51 15.73 -1.00 10.07
CA GLY A 51 16.53 -0.07 9.27
C GLY A 51 16.25 -0.12 7.76
N LYS A 52 15.28 -0.89 7.33
CA LYS A 52 14.90 -1.01 5.91
C LYS A 52 13.52 -0.41 5.67
N THR A 53 13.34 0.25 4.54
CA THR A 53 12.07 0.86 4.15
C THR A 53 11.42 0.07 3.02
N TYR A 54 10.13 -0.16 3.17
CA TYR A 54 9.31 -0.90 2.22
C TYR A 54 8.09 -0.08 1.84
N HIS A 55 7.65 -0.22 0.59
CA HIS A 55 6.38 0.32 0.13
C HIS A 55 5.46 -0.85 -0.22
N ILE A 56 4.31 -0.90 0.42
CA ILE A 56 3.33 -1.97 0.21
C ILE A 56 2.08 -1.32 -0.38
N HIS A 57 1.79 -1.58 -1.64
CA HIS A 57 0.75 -0.87 -2.35
C HIS A 57 -0.09 -1.78 -3.24
N THR A 58 -1.26 -1.26 -3.64
CA THR A 58 -2.17 -1.92 -4.55
C THR A 58 -2.68 -0.91 -5.58
N PRO A 59 -2.99 -1.36 -6.81
CA PRO A 59 -3.43 -0.45 -7.87
C PRO A 59 -4.91 -0.09 -7.76
N PHE A 60 -5.21 1.16 -8.07
CA PHE A 60 -6.56 1.70 -8.19
C PHE A 60 -6.74 2.30 -9.57
N VAL A 61 -7.99 2.43 -10.00
CA VAL A 61 -8.37 3.25 -11.14
C VAL A 61 -9.01 4.53 -10.61
N LYS A 62 -8.68 5.65 -11.25
CA LYS A 62 -9.19 6.97 -10.88
C LYS A 62 -10.21 7.43 -11.94
N ASN A 63 -11.39 7.87 -11.50
CA ASN A 63 -12.40 8.39 -12.42
C ASN A 63 -12.23 9.90 -12.64
N ASN A 64 -13.12 10.51 -13.42
CA ASN A 64 -13.04 11.94 -13.76
C ASN A 64 -13.23 12.86 -12.57
N LEU A 65 -13.82 12.38 -11.49
CA LEU A 65 -14.04 13.13 -10.27
C LEU A 65 -12.87 13.01 -9.28
N GLY A 66 -11.88 12.19 -9.62
CA GLY A 66 -10.75 11.93 -8.74
C GLY A 66 -11.00 10.84 -7.71
N ASP A 67 -12.13 10.17 -7.76
CA ASP A 67 -12.42 9.05 -6.89
C ASP A 67 -11.74 7.77 -7.38
N LEU A 68 -11.52 6.83 -6.47
CA LEU A 68 -10.69 5.67 -6.70
C LEU A 68 -11.43 4.37 -6.43
N ALA A 69 -11.17 3.36 -7.25
CA ALA A 69 -11.69 2.02 -7.05
C ALA A 69 -10.56 0.99 -7.21
N PRO A 70 -10.50 -0.05 -6.37
CA PRO A 70 -9.47 -1.07 -6.50
C PRO A 70 -9.62 -1.86 -7.80
N ILE A 71 -8.50 -2.14 -8.46
CA ILE A 71 -8.50 -2.90 -9.72
C ILE A 71 -8.32 -4.39 -9.44
N LYS A 72 -7.40 -4.70 -8.53
CA LYS A 72 -7.05 -6.07 -8.18
C LYS A 72 -6.96 -6.21 -6.68
N ASN A 73 -7.29 -7.38 -6.16
CA ASN A 73 -7.04 -7.69 -4.76
C ASN A 73 -5.65 -8.28 -4.62
N GLN A 74 -4.64 -7.52 -5.04
CA GLN A 74 -3.23 -7.91 -4.99
C GLN A 74 -2.38 -6.79 -4.47
N TRP A 75 -1.44 -7.14 -3.60
CA TRP A 75 -0.50 -6.20 -3.00
C TRP A 75 0.91 -6.47 -3.49
N THR A 76 1.67 -5.40 -3.66
CA THR A 76 3.07 -5.45 -4.07
C THR A 76 3.93 -4.92 -2.93
N VAL A 77 5.03 -5.61 -2.64
CA VAL A 77 6.03 -5.18 -1.67
C VAL A 77 7.27 -4.72 -2.42
N GLU A 78 7.58 -3.44 -2.29
CA GLU A 78 8.74 -2.80 -2.89
C GLU A 78 9.76 -2.50 -1.80
N SER A 79 11.03 -2.81 -2.05
CA SER A 79 12.11 -2.52 -1.11
C SER A 79 12.99 -1.41 -1.65
N ASP A 80 13.53 -0.56 -0.76
CA ASP A 80 14.50 0.45 -1.14
C ASP A 80 15.88 -0.11 -1.45
N GLU A 81 16.10 -1.39 -1.22
CA GLU A 81 17.38 -2.03 -1.55
C GLU A 81 17.55 -2.11 -3.06
N PRO A 82 18.67 -1.59 -3.63
CA PRO A 82 18.81 -1.44 -5.08
C PRO A 82 18.77 -2.71 -5.90
N GLN A 83 19.01 -3.86 -5.29
CA GLN A 83 19.09 -5.14 -6.02
C GLN A 83 17.94 -6.08 -5.71
N LYS A 84 16.95 -5.63 -4.95
CA LYS A 84 15.79 -6.43 -4.65
C LYS A 84 14.67 -6.14 -5.63
N GLU A 85 14.12 -7.20 -6.20
CA GLU A 85 12.94 -7.11 -7.06
C GLU A 85 11.69 -6.91 -6.23
N ASP A 86 10.70 -6.24 -6.82
CA ASP A 86 9.39 -6.11 -6.21
C ASP A 86 8.70 -7.46 -6.13
N LEU A 87 8.08 -7.72 -5.00
CA LEU A 87 7.31 -8.95 -4.78
C LEU A 87 5.83 -8.62 -4.90
N SER A 88 5.12 -9.30 -5.77
CA SER A 88 3.72 -9.03 -6.03
C SER A 88 2.86 -10.28 -5.92
N GLY A 89 1.54 -10.09 -6.00
CA GLY A 89 0.60 -11.20 -5.99
C GLY A 89 0.10 -11.59 -4.61
N TYR A 90 0.36 -10.80 -3.57
CA TYR A 90 -0.17 -11.07 -2.24
C TYR A 90 -1.65 -10.74 -2.21
N GLY A 91 -2.48 -11.73 -1.85
CA GLY A 91 -3.93 -11.56 -1.80
C GLY A 91 -4.44 -10.80 -0.60
N SER A 92 -3.60 -10.50 0.38
CA SER A 92 -3.97 -9.72 1.56
C SER A 92 -2.80 -8.90 2.06
N LEU A 93 -3.12 -7.83 2.79
CA LEU A 93 -2.11 -7.01 3.46
C LEU A 93 -1.32 -7.80 4.49
N ASP A 94 -1.98 -8.71 5.21
CA ASP A 94 -1.28 -9.54 6.18
C ASP A 94 -0.18 -10.37 5.53
N ASN A 95 -0.46 -10.97 4.39
CA ASN A 95 0.55 -11.74 3.67
C ASN A 95 1.71 -10.86 3.19
N ALA A 96 1.41 -9.65 2.73
CA ALA A 96 2.43 -8.70 2.29
C ALA A 96 3.32 -8.26 3.46
N PHE A 97 2.73 -7.92 4.61
CA PHE A 97 3.50 -7.51 5.79
C PHE A 97 4.38 -8.62 6.35
N ARG A 98 4.00 -9.87 6.17
CA ARG A 98 4.82 -11.01 6.64
C ARG A 98 6.13 -11.14 5.87
N GLU A 99 6.23 -10.53 4.69
CA GLU A 99 7.43 -10.58 3.87
C GLU A 99 8.52 -9.60 4.32
N ILE A 100 8.19 -8.66 5.17
CA ILE A 100 9.15 -7.64 5.61
C ILE A 100 9.69 -7.87 7.03
#